data_baaea59cc15adaa11efb920c621e1334
#
_entry.id   baaea59cc15adaa11efb920c621e1334
#
_cell.length_a   1.000
_cell.length_b   1.000
_cell.length_c   1.000
_cell.angle_alpha   90.00
_cell.angle_beta   90.00
_cell.angle_gamma   90.00
#
_symmetry.space_group_name_H-M   'P 1'
#
loop_
_entity.id
_entity.type
_entity.pdbx_description
1 polymer ?
#
loop_
_entity_poly.entity_id
_entity_poly.type
_entity_poly.pdbx_seq_one_letter_code
_entity_poly.pdbx_strand_id
1 'polypeptide(L)'
;MKSLIVYFSRRGENYVVGNIKEGNAKQAKTIMNAISYIESEGKLDEDTIIVTHDSVRPFVTHRILEENIRYAKEFGACDTVIPATDTIVESKDHQNISCIPERSTMYLGQTPQSFKAKKLRDIYLNMTEEELASK
;
A
#
# COMPACT_ATOMS: atom_id res chain seq x y z
N MET A 1 -7.53 15.96 4.84
CA MET A 1 -6.24 15.73 4.14
C MET A 1 -5.63 14.46 4.73
N LYS A 2 -5.50 13.41 3.95
CA LYS A 2 -4.83 12.17 4.40
C LYS A 2 -3.32 12.39 4.35
N SER A 3 -2.60 11.91 5.33
CA SER A 3 -1.14 11.89 5.32
C SER A 3 -0.67 10.45 5.22
N LEU A 4 0.29 10.19 4.37
CA LEU A 4 0.89 8.88 4.18
C LEU A 4 2.29 8.88 4.78
N ILE A 5 2.56 7.92 5.64
CA ILE A 5 3.91 7.68 6.15
C ILE A 5 4.53 6.61 5.25
N VAL A 6 5.69 6.89 4.74
CA VAL A 6 6.42 5.96 3.88
C VAL A 6 7.70 5.54 4.58
N TYR A 7 7.88 4.24 4.69
CA TYR A 7 9.10 3.60 5.17
C TYR A 7 9.72 2.78 4.05
N PHE A 8 11.00 2.52 4.11
CA PHE A 8 11.60 1.46 3.33
C PHE A 8 12.55 0.62 4.17
N SER A 9 12.68 -0.64 3.83
CA SER A 9 13.59 -1.60 4.44
C SER A 9 14.54 -2.14 3.39
N ARG A 10 15.83 -2.16 3.71
CA ARG A 10 16.88 -2.68 2.83
C ARG A 10 17.94 -3.38 3.67
N ARG A 11 18.25 -4.63 3.34
CA ARG A 11 19.30 -5.43 3.99
C ARG A 11 19.21 -5.46 5.53
N GLY A 12 17.97 -5.47 6.05
CA GLY A 12 17.72 -5.50 7.51
C GLY A 12 17.72 -4.14 8.19
N GLU A 13 18.03 -3.06 7.48
CA GLU A 13 17.91 -1.69 7.98
C GLU A 13 16.58 -1.07 7.56
N ASN A 14 15.99 -0.27 8.45
CA ASN A 14 14.72 0.40 8.23
C ASN A 14 14.91 1.91 8.22
N TYR A 15 14.30 2.57 7.25
CA TYR A 15 14.38 4.01 7.07
C TYR A 15 12.99 4.61 6.96
N VAL A 16 12.82 5.82 7.48
CA VAL A 16 11.61 6.62 7.31
C VAL A 16 11.86 7.65 6.22
N VAL A 17 11.09 7.61 5.14
CA VAL A 17 11.17 8.62 4.07
C VAL A 17 10.51 9.92 4.52
N GLY A 18 9.50 9.83 5.37
CA GLY A 18 8.82 10.99 5.95
C GLY A 18 7.30 10.89 5.86
N ASN A 19 6.64 11.90 6.40
CA ASN A 19 5.20 12.06 6.31
C ASN A 19 4.89 12.91 5.07
N ILE A 20 4.37 12.28 4.03
CA ILE A 20 4.02 12.94 2.78
C ILE A 20 2.55 13.33 2.86
N LYS A 21 2.28 14.63 2.89
CA LYS A 21 0.90 15.11 2.78
C LYS A 21 0.37 14.79 1.39
N GLU A 22 -0.73 14.05 1.32
CA GLU A 22 -1.49 13.94 0.08
C GLU A 22 -2.00 15.33 -0.29
N GLY A 23 -1.38 15.90 -1.32
CA GLY A 23 -1.96 17.04 -2.04
C GLY A 23 -3.09 16.56 -2.96
N ASN A 24 -3.44 17.35 -3.97
CA ASN A 24 -4.37 16.93 -5.04
C ASN A 24 -3.81 15.82 -5.95
N ALA A 25 -2.63 15.30 -5.65
CA ALA A 25 -2.03 14.18 -6.36
C ALA A 25 -2.57 12.87 -5.81
N LYS A 26 -2.93 11.96 -6.71
CA LYS A 26 -3.36 10.60 -6.41
C LYS A 26 -2.28 9.88 -5.58
N GLN A 27 -2.71 8.98 -4.70
CA GLN A 27 -1.83 8.18 -3.81
C GLN A 27 -0.67 7.51 -4.57
N ALA A 28 -0.94 7.01 -5.79
CA ALA A 28 0.06 6.44 -6.69
C ALA A 28 1.25 7.39 -6.96
N LYS A 29 0.99 8.67 -7.25
CA LYS A 29 2.04 9.67 -7.51
C LYS A 29 2.88 9.94 -6.26
N THR A 30 2.26 9.93 -5.09
CA THR A 30 2.96 10.09 -3.80
C THR A 30 3.94 8.95 -3.55
N ILE A 31 3.51 7.71 -3.80
CA ILE A 31 4.36 6.52 -3.66
C ILE A 31 5.51 6.57 -4.68
N MET A 32 5.24 6.93 -5.93
CA MET A 32 6.27 7.06 -6.97
C MET A 32 7.31 8.13 -6.63
N ASN A 33 6.91 9.26 -6.07
CA ASN A 33 7.84 10.29 -5.60
C ASN A 33 8.75 9.76 -4.49
N ALA A 34 8.21 8.96 -3.56
CA ALA A 34 9.01 8.32 -2.52
C ALA A 34 10.01 7.31 -3.09
N ILE A 35 9.60 6.50 -4.07
CA ILE A 35 10.50 5.54 -4.74
C ILE A 35 11.61 6.29 -5.50
N SER A 36 11.28 7.37 -6.21
CA SER A 36 12.27 8.20 -6.92
C SER A 36 13.29 8.81 -5.95
N TYR A 37 12.85 9.23 -4.76
CA TYR A 37 13.75 9.70 -3.72
C TYR A 37 14.71 8.59 -3.24
N ILE A 38 14.19 7.38 -2.97
CA ILE A 38 15.01 6.22 -2.58
C ILE A 38 16.03 5.88 -3.66
N GLU A 39 15.64 5.97 -4.93
CA GLU A 39 16.53 5.77 -6.08
C GLU A 39 17.63 6.83 -6.16
N SER A 40 17.30 8.10 -5.96
CA SER A 40 18.27 9.20 -5.95
C SER A 40 19.33 9.07 -4.85
N GLU A 41 18.95 8.44 -3.72
CA GLU A 41 19.86 8.10 -2.61
C GLU A 41 20.70 6.82 -2.87
N GLY A 42 20.56 6.19 -4.04
CA GLY A 42 21.27 4.97 -4.39
C GLY A 42 20.85 3.74 -3.57
N LYS A 43 19.65 3.77 -2.98
CA LYS A 43 19.14 2.73 -2.05
C LYS A 43 18.07 1.83 -2.66
N LEU A 44 17.76 1.97 -3.95
CA LEU A 44 16.77 1.16 -4.66
C LEU A 44 17.43 -0.05 -5.33
N ASP A 45 17.19 -1.23 -4.77
CA ASP A 45 17.62 -2.52 -5.34
C ASP A 45 16.53 -3.59 -5.20
N GLU A 46 16.84 -4.83 -5.55
CA GLU A 46 15.90 -5.97 -5.51
C GLU A 46 15.44 -6.31 -4.08
N ASP A 47 16.22 -5.95 -3.06
CA ASP A 47 15.92 -6.20 -1.64
C ASP A 47 15.17 -5.05 -0.98
N THR A 48 14.99 -3.92 -1.68
CA THR A 48 14.31 -2.75 -1.13
C THR A 48 12.81 -2.97 -1.05
N ILE A 49 12.26 -2.93 0.16
CA ILE A 49 10.82 -2.99 0.44
C ILE A 49 10.34 -1.60 0.81
N ILE A 50 9.31 -1.12 0.12
CA ILE A 50 8.57 0.08 0.51
C ILE A 50 7.34 -0.31 1.32
N VAL A 51 7.10 0.41 2.41
CA VAL A 51 5.95 0.24 3.29
C VAL A 51 5.17 1.54 3.35
N THR A 52 3.90 1.50 3.04
CA THR A 52 3.00 2.65 3.11
C THR A 52 2.01 2.50 4.25
N HIS A 53 1.77 3.56 5.00
CA HIS A 53 0.89 3.52 6.16
C HIS A 53 0.10 4.83 6.32
N ASP A 54 -1.20 4.70 6.58
CA ASP A 54 -2.07 5.86 6.86
C ASP A 54 -1.68 6.48 8.21
N SER A 55 -1.33 7.76 8.25
CA SER A 55 -0.96 8.45 9.49
C SER A 55 -2.12 8.57 10.50
N VAL A 56 -3.35 8.41 10.06
CA VAL A 56 -4.54 8.38 10.92
C VAL A 56 -4.74 7.05 11.66
N ARG A 57 -3.88 6.07 11.44
CA ARG A 57 -3.88 4.75 12.09
C ARG A 57 -2.68 4.59 13.02
N PRO A 58 -2.68 5.25 14.22
CA PRO A 58 -1.48 5.36 15.06
C PRO A 58 -1.08 4.05 15.78
N PHE A 59 -1.94 3.03 15.78
CA PHE A 59 -1.74 1.80 16.55
C PHE A 59 -1.06 0.67 15.76
N VAL A 60 -0.25 1.01 14.75
CA VAL A 60 0.59 0.01 14.08
C VAL A 60 1.65 -0.51 15.05
N THR A 61 1.79 -1.84 15.13
CA THR A 61 2.78 -2.48 16.00
C THR A 61 4.02 -2.88 15.20
N HIS A 62 5.15 -3.01 15.90
CA HIS A 62 6.39 -3.50 15.31
C HIS A 62 6.20 -4.87 14.62
N ARG A 63 5.45 -5.79 15.26
CA ARG A 63 5.11 -7.10 14.70
C ARG A 63 4.42 -6.99 13.33
N ILE A 64 3.42 -6.10 13.20
CA ILE A 64 2.70 -5.92 11.92
C ILE A 64 3.65 -5.42 10.82
N LEU A 65 4.54 -4.49 11.14
CA LEU A 65 5.54 -3.98 10.19
C LEU A 65 6.53 -5.07 9.77
N GLU A 66 7.05 -5.84 10.71
CA GLU A 66 7.98 -6.94 10.42
C GLU A 66 7.34 -8.04 9.56
N GLU A 67 6.12 -8.45 9.89
CA GLU A 67 5.37 -9.44 9.09
C GLU A 67 5.10 -8.93 7.68
N ASN A 68 4.68 -7.66 7.52
CA ASN A 68 4.49 -7.05 6.21
C ASN A 68 5.78 -7.07 5.37
N ILE A 69 6.90 -6.65 5.95
CA ILE A 69 8.20 -6.64 5.27
C ILE A 69 8.62 -8.06 4.87
N ARG A 70 8.48 -9.03 5.79
CA ARG A 70 8.83 -10.42 5.54
C ARG A 70 8.02 -11.00 4.37
N TYR A 71 6.72 -10.84 4.39
CA TYR A 71 5.84 -11.34 3.33
C TYR A 71 6.03 -10.60 2.00
N ALA A 72 6.29 -9.30 2.02
CA ALA A 72 6.61 -8.57 0.80
C ALA A 72 7.94 -9.03 0.17
N LYS A 73 8.94 -9.39 0.99
CA LYS A 73 10.19 -9.99 0.49
C LYS A 73 9.96 -11.33 -0.19
N GLU A 74 9.12 -12.18 0.40
CA GLU A 74 8.83 -13.53 -0.09
C GLU A 74 7.92 -13.51 -1.32
N PHE A 75 6.81 -12.78 -1.27
CA PHE A 75 5.76 -12.81 -2.30
C PHE A 75 5.75 -11.60 -3.24
N GLY A 76 6.51 -10.56 -2.94
CA GLY A 76 6.59 -9.32 -3.73
C GLY A 76 5.66 -8.21 -3.27
N ALA A 77 4.58 -8.53 -2.57
CA ALA A 77 3.63 -7.60 -1.96
C ALA A 77 2.96 -8.22 -0.75
N CYS A 78 2.52 -7.38 0.19
CA CYS A 78 1.73 -7.79 1.35
C CYS A 78 0.76 -6.67 1.72
N ASP A 79 -0.50 -7.04 2.00
CA ASP A 79 -1.52 -6.14 2.53
C ASP A 79 -1.93 -6.57 3.94
N THR A 80 -2.26 -5.61 4.76
CA THR A 80 -2.85 -5.84 6.08
C THR A 80 -4.37 -5.84 5.94
N VAL A 81 -5.01 -6.91 6.32
CA VAL A 81 -6.46 -7.05 6.21
C VAL A 81 -7.08 -7.56 7.50
N ILE A 82 -8.35 -7.24 7.73
CA ILE A 82 -9.16 -7.83 8.80
C ILE A 82 -10.39 -8.51 8.19
N PRO A 83 -10.86 -9.65 8.74
CA PRO A 83 -12.09 -10.28 8.28
C PRO A 83 -13.28 -9.32 8.41
N ALA A 84 -14.19 -9.35 7.45
CA ALA A 84 -15.44 -8.60 7.55
C ALA A 84 -16.33 -9.20 8.64
N THR A 85 -16.78 -8.36 9.57
CA THR A 85 -17.72 -8.74 10.64
C THR A 85 -19.16 -8.52 10.24
N ASP A 86 -19.42 -7.53 9.41
CA ASP A 86 -20.74 -7.19 8.92
C ASP A 86 -21.03 -7.84 7.56
N THR A 87 -22.31 -7.97 7.22
CA THR A 87 -22.70 -8.41 5.89
C THR A 87 -22.35 -7.35 4.85
N ILE A 88 -21.59 -7.76 3.85
CA ILE A 88 -21.25 -6.90 2.72
C ILE A 88 -22.29 -7.09 1.63
N VAL A 89 -22.77 -5.99 1.08
CA VAL A 89 -23.70 -6.00 -0.06
C VAL A 89 -23.08 -5.21 -1.22
N GLU A 90 -23.19 -5.74 -2.43
CA GLU A 90 -22.83 -5.03 -3.66
C GLU A 90 -24.09 -4.37 -4.23
N SER A 91 -23.98 -3.09 -4.59
CA SER A 91 -25.02 -2.36 -5.33
C SER A 91 -24.37 -1.61 -6.49
N LYS A 92 -24.69 -2.01 -7.72
CA LYS A 92 -24.12 -1.40 -8.93
C LYS A 92 -24.80 -0.09 -9.32
N ASP A 93 -26.07 0.05 -8.98
CA ASP A 93 -26.91 1.22 -9.27
C ASP A 93 -27.12 2.13 -8.06
N HIS A 94 -26.51 1.81 -6.91
CA HIS A 94 -26.65 2.50 -5.62
C HIS A 94 -28.08 2.53 -5.05
N GLN A 95 -28.98 1.71 -5.57
CA GLN A 95 -30.39 1.63 -5.15
C GLN A 95 -30.79 0.20 -4.80
N ASN A 96 -30.38 -0.78 -5.60
CA ASN A 96 -30.74 -2.17 -5.43
C ASN A 96 -29.51 -3.01 -5.07
N ILE A 97 -29.73 -4.05 -4.25
CA ILE A 97 -28.69 -5.04 -3.94
C ILE A 97 -28.50 -5.93 -5.16
N SER A 98 -27.29 -5.93 -5.72
CA SER A 98 -26.91 -6.75 -6.87
C SER A 98 -26.41 -8.14 -6.44
N CYS A 99 -25.67 -8.19 -5.32
CA CYS A 99 -25.08 -9.40 -4.78
C CYS A 99 -24.82 -9.28 -3.28
N ILE A 100 -24.85 -10.40 -2.60
CA ILE A 100 -24.36 -10.52 -1.20
C ILE A 100 -23.26 -11.57 -1.21
N PRO A 101 -21.97 -11.15 -1.22
CA PRO A 101 -20.86 -12.08 -1.19
C PRO A 101 -20.84 -12.92 0.08
N GLU A 102 -20.21 -14.08 0.01
CA GLU A 102 -19.99 -14.90 1.19
C GLU A 102 -19.05 -14.17 2.16
N ARG A 103 -19.55 -13.79 3.34
CA ARG A 103 -18.81 -12.99 4.32
C ARG A 103 -17.49 -13.64 4.75
N SER A 104 -17.42 -14.96 4.83
CA SER A 104 -16.20 -15.70 5.22
C SER A 104 -15.02 -15.47 4.28
N THR A 105 -15.28 -15.04 3.05
CA THR A 105 -14.26 -14.72 2.04
C THR A 105 -13.95 -13.22 1.93
N MET A 106 -14.64 -12.37 2.69
CA MET A 106 -14.51 -10.93 2.63
C MET A 106 -13.58 -10.40 3.71
N TYR A 107 -12.68 -9.51 3.30
CA TYR A 107 -11.74 -8.83 4.16
C TYR A 107 -11.76 -7.34 3.91
N LEU A 108 -11.53 -6.56 4.95
CA LEU A 108 -11.39 -5.11 4.87
C LEU A 108 -9.91 -4.76 4.79
N GLY A 109 -9.51 -4.11 3.70
CA GLY A 109 -8.14 -3.62 3.51
C GLY A 109 -7.79 -2.58 4.57
N GLN A 110 -6.61 -2.73 5.13
CA GLN A 110 -6.04 -1.84 6.13
C GLN A 110 -4.68 -1.33 5.65
N THR A 111 -3.92 -0.69 6.52
CA THR A 111 -2.51 -0.38 6.35
C THR A 111 -1.74 -0.88 7.57
N PRO A 112 -0.45 -1.20 7.46
CA PRO A 112 0.48 -0.95 6.34
C PRO A 112 0.26 -1.87 5.14
N GLN A 113 0.69 -1.37 3.96
CA GLN A 113 0.84 -2.14 2.73
C GLN A 113 2.31 -2.10 2.32
N SER A 114 2.84 -3.23 1.88
CA SER A 114 4.27 -3.37 1.59
C SER A 114 4.52 -3.99 0.23
N PHE A 115 5.55 -3.52 -0.47
CA PHE A 115 5.87 -3.94 -1.83
C PHE A 115 7.38 -3.98 -2.05
N LYS A 116 7.84 -4.84 -2.96
CA LYS A 116 9.18 -4.68 -3.56
C LYS A 116 9.20 -3.37 -4.35
N ALA A 117 9.97 -2.40 -3.90
CA ALA A 117 9.93 -1.03 -4.41
C ALA A 117 10.27 -0.95 -5.89
N LYS A 118 11.29 -1.68 -6.36
CA LYS A 118 11.69 -1.71 -7.76
C LYS A 118 10.60 -2.32 -8.65
N LYS A 119 9.98 -3.42 -8.21
CA LYS A 119 8.88 -4.06 -8.94
C LYS A 119 7.65 -3.15 -9.04
N LEU A 120 7.31 -2.46 -7.95
CA LEU A 120 6.21 -1.50 -7.93
C LEU A 120 6.48 -0.33 -8.90
N ARG A 121 7.70 0.22 -8.90
CA ARG A 121 8.12 1.25 -9.86
C ARG A 121 7.91 0.80 -11.29
N ASP A 122 8.39 -0.40 -11.64
CA ASP A 122 8.32 -0.91 -13.00
C ASP A 122 6.87 -1.14 -13.46
N ILE A 123 5.98 -1.56 -12.56
CA ILE A 123 4.54 -1.65 -12.83
C ILE A 123 3.98 -0.26 -13.14
N TYR A 124 4.22 0.74 -12.28
CA TYR A 124 3.71 2.09 -12.49
C TYR A 124 4.22 2.74 -13.78
N LEU A 125 5.47 2.52 -14.16
CA LEU A 125 6.03 3.05 -15.41
C LEU A 125 5.39 2.45 -16.67
N ASN A 126 4.80 1.25 -16.54
CA ASN A 126 4.13 0.56 -17.64
C ASN A 126 2.61 0.73 -17.63
N MET A 127 2.04 1.39 -16.61
CA MET A 127 0.60 1.67 -16.53
C MET A 127 0.23 2.85 -17.42
N THR A 128 -0.92 2.74 -18.08
CA THR A 128 -1.51 3.84 -18.85
C THR A 128 -2.10 4.91 -17.91
N GLU A 129 -2.32 6.12 -18.44
CA GLU A 129 -2.97 7.20 -17.67
C GLU A 129 -4.39 6.82 -17.22
N GLU A 130 -5.11 6.03 -18.01
CA GLU A 130 -6.44 5.53 -17.68
C GLU A 130 -6.41 4.55 -16.50
N GLU A 131 -5.44 3.63 -16.47
CA GLU A 131 -5.24 2.68 -15.37
C GLU A 131 -4.84 3.40 -14.07
N LEU A 132 -3.99 4.42 -14.16
CA LEU A 132 -3.64 5.28 -13.03
C LEU A 132 -4.82 6.13 -12.54
N ALA A 133 -5.81 6.36 -13.41
CA ALA A 133 -6.99 7.16 -13.12
C ALA A 133 -8.14 6.37 -12.48
N SER A 134 -8.13 5.04 -12.56
CA SER A 134 -9.28 4.16 -12.27
C SER A 134 -9.56 3.91 -10.78
N LYS A 135 -8.93 4.64 -9.85
CA LYS A 135 -9.22 4.55 -8.41
C LYS A 135 -9.26 5.89 -7.73
#